data_ff732e47d2d6a60beedac5d6ef5aec72
#
_entry.id   ff732e47d2d6a60beedac5d6ef5aec72
#
_cell.length_a   1.000
_cell.length_b   1.000
_cell.length_c   1.000
_cell.angle_alpha   90.00
_cell.angle_beta   90.00
_cell.angle_gamma   90.00
#
_symmetry.space_group_name_H-M   'P 1'
#
loop_
_entity.id
_entity.type
_entity.pdbx_description
1 polymer ?
#
loop_
_entity_poly.entity_id
_entity_poly.type
_entity_poly.pdbx_seq_one_letter_code
_entity_poly.pdbx_strand_id
1 'polypeptide(L)'
;MDVFRVIMAPPEVESKIAPPLVNCAKCEAMLPQGLGEIECTLCGALCRVSHQPTVLALNQEKVQCPHCTIAVEAGTEKRPVDLTCGACSGLFTLTRKIIKVEVECPSCEANLRIRPRPGKRELTCPGCQNAFFVTF
;
A
#
# COMPACT_ATOMS: atom_id res chain seq x y z
N MET A 1 15.23 -30.33 -14.28
CA MET A 1 15.09 -29.11 -15.05
C MET A 1 14.06 -28.19 -14.44
N ASP A 2 14.46 -26.96 -14.21
CA ASP A 2 13.63 -26.04 -13.45
C ASP A 2 13.39 -24.74 -14.19
N VAL A 3 12.68 -24.81 -15.28
CA VAL A 3 12.28 -23.60 -16.00
C VAL A 3 11.50 -22.66 -15.12
N PHE A 4 10.84 -23.15 -14.08
CA PHE A 4 10.09 -22.31 -13.14
C PHE A 4 10.97 -21.34 -12.35
N ARG A 5 12.22 -21.69 -12.09
CA ARG A 5 13.15 -20.81 -11.40
C ARG A 5 13.46 -19.54 -12.18
N VAL A 6 13.46 -19.65 -13.50
CA VAL A 6 13.79 -18.52 -14.37
C VAL A 6 12.71 -17.46 -14.32
N ILE A 7 11.47 -17.86 -14.10
CA ILE A 7 10.32 -16.95 -14.12
C ILE A 7 9.82 -16.59 -12.73
N MET A 8 10.47 -17.08 -11.68
CA MET A 8 10.08 -16.69 -10.33
C MET A 8 10.49 -15.26 -10.04
N ALA A 9 9.51 -14.47 -9.63
CA ALA A 9 9.76 -13.12 -9.19
C ALA A 9 10.58 -13.11 -7.89
N PRO A 10 11.39 -12.04 -7.63
CA PRO A 10 12.05 -11.89 -6.34
C PRO A 10 11.03 -11.87 -5.20
N PRO A 11 11.40 -12.32 -4.01
CA PRO A 11 10.51 -12.21 -2.87
C PRO A 11 10.16 -10.76 -2.56
N GLU A 12 8.95 -10.54 -2.07
CA GLU A 12 8.45 -9.22 -1.76
C GLU A 12 8.39 -9.02 -0.25
N VAL A 13 8.78 -7.84 0.20
CA VAL A 13 8.67 -7.40 1.59
C VAL A 13 7.80 -6.15 1.61
N GLU A 14 6.78 -6.12 2.44
CA GLU A 14 5.90 -4.95 2.57
C GLU A 14 6.53 -3.91 3.48
N SER A 15 6.54 -2.64 3.04
CA SER A 15 6.94 -1.51 3.85
C SER A 15 6.04 -1.38 5.08
N LYS A 16 6.59 -0.96 6.21
CA LYS A 16 5.83 -0.69 7.43
C LYS A 16 5.35 0.75 7.52
N ILE A 17 5.76 1.59 6.59
CA ILE A 17 5.50 3.01 6.58
C ILE A 17 4.55 3.34 5.43
N ALA A 18 3.46 4.03 5.74
CA ALA A 18 2.46 4.43 4.76
C ALA A 18 2.37 5.94 4.68
N PRO A 19 2.20 6.54 3.47
CA PRO A 19 1.87 7.95 3.36
C PRO A 19 0.52 8.25 4.03
N PRO A 20 0.30 9.50 4.48
CA PRO A 20 -0.99 9.87 5.05
C PRO A 20 -2.09 9.83 3.99
N LEU A 21 -3.31 9.53 4.42
CA LEU A 21 -4.49 9.64 3.57
C LEU A 21 -4.88 11.11 3.50
N VAL A 22 -5.02 11.63 2.29
CA VAL A 22 -5.39 13.02 2.04
C VAL A 22 -6.58 13.08 1.09
N ASN A 23 -7.29 14.19 1.11
CA ASN A 23 -8.45 14.41 0.26
C ASN A 23 -8.10 15.29 -0.94
N CYS A 24 -8.83 15.08 -2.03
CA CYS A 24 -8.68 15.91 -3.23
C CYS A 24 -9.03 17.36 -2.93
N ALA A 25 -8.17 18.29 -3.37
CA ALA A 25 -8.42 19.72 -3.19
C ALA A 25 -9.62 20.24 -3.98
N LYS A 26 -10.03 19.53 -5.05
CA LYS A 26 -11.17 19.94 -5.89
C LYS A 26 -12.48 19.35 -5.45
N CYS A 27 -12.57 18.03 -5.30
CA CYS A 27 -13.83 17.34 -5.01
C CYS A 27 -13.95 16.81 -3.59
N GLU A 28 -12.90 16.98 -2.79
CA GLU A 28 -12.82 16.54 -1.40
C GLU A 28 -12.90 15.03 -1.19
N ALA A 29 -12.91 14.24 -2.27
CA ALA A 29 -12.86 12.79 -2.17
C ALA A 29 -11.47 12.31 -1.75
N MET A 30 -11.41 11.13 -1.15
CA MET A 30 -10.13 10.55 -0.75
C MET A 30 -9.25 10.26 -1.97
N LEU A 31 -8.01 10.73 -1.93
CA LEU A 31 -7.03 10.44 -2.97
C LEU A 31 -6.45 9.03 -2.80
N PRO A 32 -5.99 8.40 -3.91
CA PRO A 32 -5.20 7.19 -3.79
C PRO A 32 -3.98 7.41 -2.89
N GLN A 33 -3.59 6.38 -2.18
CA GLN A 33 -2.45 6.43 -1.28
C GLN A 33 -1.15 6.66 -2.05
N GLY A 34 -0.35 7.64 -1.65
CA GLY A 34 0.93 7.90 -2.28
C GLY A 34 1.46 9.28 -1.97
N LEU A 35 2.68 9.55 -2.44
CA LEU A 35 3.35 10.84 -2.37
C LEU A 35 3.63 11.34 -3.79
N GLY A 36 3.80 12.65 -3.94
CA GLY A 36 4.04 13.27 -5.23
C GLY A 36 2.75 13.65 -5.95
N GLU A 37 2.75 13.58 -7.27
CA GLU A 37 1.55 13.90 -8.05
C GLU A 37 0.61 12.71 -8.06
N ILE A 38 -0.59 12.90 -7.53
CA ILE A 38 -1.62 11.87 -7.43
C ILE A 38 -2.85 12.35 -8.18
N GLU A 39 -3.36 11.51 -9.08
CA GLU A 39 -4.59 11.79 -9.81
C GLU A 39 -5.79 11.31 -9.00
N CYS A 40 -6.77 12.20 -8.83
CA CYS A 40 -8.04 11.84 -8.19
C CYS A 40 -8.82 10.89 -9.10
N THR A 41 -9.24 9.76 -8.57
CA THR A 41 -10.00 8.76 -9.35
C THR A 41 -11.45 9.15 -9.60
N LEU A 42 -11.97 10.15 -8.88
CA LEU A 42 -13.34 10.64 -9.08
C LEU A 42 -13.41 11.81 -10.05
N CYS A 43 -12.60 12.85 -9.85
CA CYS A 43 -12.69 14.06 -10.68
C CYS A 43 -11.54 14.22 -11.67
N GLY A 44 -10.51 13.36 -11.63
CA GLY A 44 -9.38 13.43 -12.54
C GLY A 44 -8.39 14.56 -12.24
N ALA A 45 -8.57 15.30 -11.16
CA ALA A 45 -7.66 16.40 -10.82
C ALA A 45 -6.31 15.85 -10.33
N LEU A 46 -5.22 16.49 -10.73
CA LEU A 46 -3.89 16.18 -10.21
C LEU A 46 -3.67 16.97 -8.93
N CYS A 47 -3.34 16.25 -7.87
CA CYS A 47 -3.05 16.83 -6.57
C CYS A 47 -1.65 16.43 -6.15
N ARG A 48 -0.89 17.36 -5.58
CA ARG A 48 0.43 17.05 -5.07
C ARG A 48 0.35 16.73 -3.58
N VAL A 49 0.77 15.52 -3.22
CA VAL A 49 0.81 15.06 -1.85
C VAL A 49 2.24 15.15 -1.35
N SER A 50 2.45 15.94 -0.30
CA SER A 50 3.77 16.17 0.28
C SER A 50 3.69 15.99 1.78
N HIS A 51 4.53 15.12 2.34
CA HIS A 51 4.61 14.90 3.78
C HIS A 51 6.04 14.53 4.14
N GLN A 52 6.81 15.53 4.55
CA GLN A 52 8.23 15.38 4.81
C GLN A 52 8.57 14.31 5.85
N PRO A 53 7.86 14.20 6.98
CA PRO A 53 8.13 13.12 7.94
C PRO A 53 8.03 11.72 7.32
N THR A 54 7.05 11.50 6.44
CA THR A 54 6.90 10.21 5.73
C THR A 54 8.08 9.98 4.78
N VAL A 55 8.48 11.00 4.02
CA VAL A 55 9.61 10.88 3.09
C VAL A 55 10.88 10.50 3.84
N LEU A 56 11.17 11.16 4.95
CA LEU A 56 12.34 10.85 5.77
C LEU A 56 12.26 9.43 6.35
N ALA A 57 11.09 9.04 6.84
CA ALA A 57 10.90 7.71 7.40
C ALA A 57 11.08 6.62 6.35
N LEU A 58 10.56 6.81 5.14
CA LEU A 58 10.71 5.87 4.04
C LEU A 58 12.17 5.72 3.61
N ASN A 59 12.91 6.85 3.52
CA ASN A 59 14.33 6.81 3.19
C ASN A 59 15.16 6.05 4.22
N GLN A 60 14.80 6.13 5.47
CA GLN A 60 15.52 5.52 6.59
C GLN A 60 14.97 4.17 7.01
N GLU A 61 13.93 3.69 6.34
CA GLU A 61 13.30 2.42 6.68
C GLU A 61 14.28 1.28 6.54
N LYS A 62 14.35 0.43 7.56
CA LYS A 62 15.13 -0.79 7.55
C LYS A 62 14.19 -1.99 7.53
N VAL A 63 14.47 -2.91 6.62
CA VAL A 63 13.67 -4.14 6.46
C VAL A 63 14.60 -5.34 6.55
N GLN A 64 14.06 -6.48 6.97
CA GLN A 64 14.82 -7.71 6.99
C GLN A 64 14.93 -8.30 5.60
N CYS A 65 16.15 -8.65 5.19
CA CYS A 65 16.36 -9.39 3.97
C CYS A 65 15.64 -10.75 4.07
N PRO A 66 14.79 -11.11 3.10
CA PRO A 66 14.07 -12.39 3.14
C PRO A 66 14.98 -13.61 2.94
N HIS A 67 16.24 -13.39 2.53
CA HIS A 67 17.20 -14.48 2.30
C HIS A 67 18.09 -14.74 3.50
N CYS A 68 18.60 -13.69 4.16
CA CYS A 68 19.58 -13.85 5.25
C CYS A 68 19.17 -13.17 6.56
N THR A 69 18.02 -12.51 6.61
CA THR A 69 17.45 -11.83 7.79
C THR A 69 18.23 -10.62 8.32
N ILE A 70 19.24 -10.17 7.61
CA ILE A 70 19.98 -8.95 7.98
C ILE A 70 19.16 -7.72 7.63
N ALA A 71 19.22 -6.69 8.47
CA ALA A 71 18.52 -5.43 8.20
C ALA A 71 19.15 -4.69 7.02
N VAL A 72 18.31 -4.28 6.07
CA VAL A 72 18.71 -3.52 4.88
C VAL A 72 18.00 -2.19 4.90
N GLU A 73 18.74 -1.09 4.76
CA GLU A 73 18.16 0.25 4.68
C GLU A 73 17.70 0.53 3.25
N ALA A 74 16.46 1.04 3.11
CA ALA A 74 15.89 1.31 1.80
C ALA A 74 16.61 2.42 1.04
N GLY A 75 16.98 3.50 1.72
CA GLY A 75 17.71 4.62 1.12
C GLY A 75 16.92 5.44 0.10
N THR A 76 15.63 5.20 -0.04
CA THR A 76 14.74 5.91 -0.96
C THR A 76 13.31 5.87 -0.46
N GLU A 77 12.54 6.90 -0.81
CA GLU A 77 11.11 6.94 -0.51
C GLU A 77 10.26 6.20 -1.55
N LYS A 78 10.84 5.74 -2.63
CA LYS A 78 10.10 5.06 -3.70
C LYS A 78 9.62 3.68 -3.24
N ARG A 79 8.39 3.36 -3.56
CA ARG A 79 7.76 2.05 -3.35
C ARG A 79 6.83 1.74 -4.52
N PRO A 80 6.88 0.57 -5.15
CA PRO A 80 7.86 -0.49 -4.91
C PRO A 80 9.27 -0.14 -5.38
N VAL A 81 10.26 -0.76 -4.79
CA VAL A 81 11.66 -0.60 -5.17
C VAL A 81 12.40 -1.92 -4.99
N ASP A 82 13.29 -2.24 -5.93
CA ASP A 82 14.13 -3.41 -5.83
C ASP A 82 15.37 -3.09 -5.01
N LEU A 83 15.67 -3.92 -4.03
CA LEU A 83 16.80 -3.78 -3.14
C LEU A 83 17.71 -5.00 -3.23
N THR A 84 19.00 -4.78 -3.06
CA THR A 84 19.99 -5.85 -2.99
C THR A 84 20.61 -5.84 -1.60
N CYS A 85 20.58 -7.00 -0.93
CA CYS A 85 21.22 -7.14 0.38
C CYS A 85 22.75 -7.06 0.24
N GLY A 86 23.36 -6.16 1.00
CA GLY A 86 24.82 -6.04 1.00
C GLY A 86 25.56 -7.23 1.62
N ALA A 87 24.88 -8.05 2.42
CA ALA A 87 25.48 -9.20 3.09
C ALA A 87 25.44 -10.49 2.25
N CYS A 88 24.27 -10.80 1.67
CA CYS A 88 24.09 -12.06 0.92
C CYS A 88 23.93 -11.85 -0.59
N SER A 89 23.91 -10.60 -1.05
CA SER A 89 23.68 -10.21 -2.45
C SER A 89 22.32 -10.67 -3.00
N GLY A 90 21.39 -11.07 -2.12
CA GLY A 90 20.05 -11.46 -2.51
C GLY A 90 19.24 -10.27 -2.96
N LEU A 91 18.43 -10.47 -4.00
CA LEU A 91 17.53 -9.43 -4.53
C LEU A 91 16.13 -9.64 -3.95
N PHE A 92 15.49 -8.56 -3.55
CA PHE A 92 14.09 -8.56 -3.12
C PHE A 92 13.44 -7.24 -3.45
N THR A 93 12.10 -7.23 -3.48
CA THR A 93 11.32 -6.04 -3.79
C THR A 93 10.65 -5.53 -2.51
N LEU A 94 10.87 -4.27 -2.18
CA LEU A 94 10.17 -3.60 -1.08
C LEU A 94 8.92 -2.94 -1.64
N THR A 95 7.75 -3.44 -1.25
CA THR A 95 6.47 -2.95 -1.74
C THR A 95 5.90 -1.88 -0.81
N ARG A 96 4.95 -1.09 -1.32
CA ARG A 96 4.32 -0.06 -0.49
C ARG A 96 3.39 -0.70 0.56
N LYS A 97 3.27 -0.03 1.68
CA LYS A 97 2.29 -0.38 2.70
C LYS A 97 0.89 -0.06 2.19
N ILE A 98 0.01 -1.06 2.22
CA ILE A 98 -1.38 -0.87 1.83
C ILE A 98 -2.21 -0.65 3.10
N ILE A 99 -2.82 0.53 3.19
CA ILE A 99 -3.71 0.88 4.29
C ILE A 99 -5.05 0.19 4.04
N LYS A 100 -5.56 -0.50 5.06
CA LYS A 100 -6.90 -1.08 5.04
C LYS A 100 -7.71 -0.47 6.17
N VAL A 101 -8.98 -0.19 5.89
CA VAL A 101 -9.92 0.31 6.89
C VAL A 101 -10.90 -0.79 7.27
N GLU A 102 -11.39 -0.76 8.50
CA GLU A 102 -12.40 -1.69 8.96
C GLU A 102 -13.79 -1.09 8.77
N VAL A 103 -14.67 -1.87 8.16
CA VAL A 103 -16.08 -1.54 8.02
C VAL A 103 -16.90 -2.63 8.66
N GLU A 104 -18.00 -2.24 9.30
CA GLU A 104 -18.89 -3.18 9.97
C GLU A 104 -20.06 -3.54 9.06
N CYS A 105 -20.34 -4.84 8.92
CA CYS A 105 -21.49 -5.31 8.18
C CYS A 105 -22.77 -4.94 8.96
N PRO A 106 -23.71 -4.22 8.33
CA PRO A 106 -24.94 -3.80 9.04
C PRO A 106 -25.89 -4.97 9.37
N SER A 107 -25.68 -6.12 8.76
CA SER A 107 -26.54 -7.30 8.96
C SER A 107 -26.03 -8.24 10.05
N CYS A 108 -24.75 -8.60 10.04
CA CYS A 108 -24.18 -9.55 10.99
C CYS A 108 -23.14 -8.96 11.94
N GLU A 109 -22.85 -7.67 11.81
CA GLU A 109 -21.89 -6.93 12.64
C GLU A 109 -20.44 -7.42 12.51
N ALA A 110 -20.12 -8.23 11.50
CA ALA A 110 -18.78 -8.66 11.25
C ALA A 110 -17.91 -7.50 10.74
N ASN A 111 -16.66 -7.45 11.20
CA ASN A 111 -15.70 -6.45 10.74
C ASN A 111 -15.02 -6.93 9.48
N LEU A 112 -15.03 -6.08 8.45
CA LEU A 112 -14.39 -6.34 7.18
C LEU A 112 -13.24 -5.37 6.98
N ARG A 113 -12.10 -5.87 6.52
CA ARG A 113 -10.93 -5.05 6.18
C ARG A 113 -10.87 -4.85 4.69
N ILE A 114 -10.97 -3.60 4.25
CA ILE A 114 -10.95 -3.26 2.83
C ILE A 114 -10.01 -2.09 2.55
N ARG A 115 -9.56 -2.00 1.31
CA ARG A 115 -8.82 -0.82 0.86
C ARG A 115 -9.79 0.34 0.69
N PRO A 116 -9.49 1.53 1.26
CA PRO A 116 -10.34 2.68 1.05
C PRO A 116 -10.26 3.13 -0.42
N ARG A 117 -11.42 3.45 -1.00
CA ARG A 117 -11.54 4.01 -2.34
C ARG A 117 -12.52 5.15 -2.28
N PRO A 118 -12.29 6.25 -3.01
CA PRO A 118 -13.24 7.36 -3.02
C PRO A 118 -14.57 6.95 -3.67
N GLY A 119 -15.66 7.52 -3.15
CA GLY A 119 -17.00 7.30 -3.67
C GLY A 119 -17.75 6.17 -3.01
N LYS A 120 -18.93 5.89 -3.56
CA LYS A 120 -19.81 4.83 -3.06
C LYS A 120 -19.43 3.49 -3.65
N ARG A 121 -19.38 2.48 -2.81
CA ARG A 121 -18.93 1.15 -3.20
C ARG A 121 -19.82 0.09 -2.58
N GLU A 122 -20.20 -0.91 -3.37
CA GLU A 122 -20.95 -2.06 -2.89
C GLU A 122 -19.99 -3.14 -2.41
N LEU A 123 -20.26 -3.67 -1.24
CA LEU A 123 -19.50 -4.77 -0.64
C LEU A 123 -20.42 -5.92 -0.30
N THR A 124 -19.92 -7.14 -0.41
CA THR A 124 -20.64 -8.35 0.01
C THR A 124 -19.93 -8.93 1.21
N CYS A 125 -20.65 -9.12 2.32
CA CYS A 125 -20.10 -9.71 3.52
C CYS A 125 -19.87 -11.21 3.29
N PRO A 126 -18.64 -11.72 3.49
CA PRO A 126 -18.38 -13.15 3.32
C PRO A 126 -19.01 -14.02 4.40
N GLY A 127 -19.39 -13.43 5.56
CA GLY A 127 -20.00 -14.16 6.65
C GLY A 127 -21.49 -14.41 6.45
N CYS A 128 -22.26 -13.37 6.12
CA CYS A 128 -23.71 -13.46 5.95
C CYS A 128 -24.17 -13.32 4.50
N GLN A 129 -23.27 -13.03 3.58
CA GLN A 129 -23.50 -12.87 2.14
C GLN A 129 -24.47 -11.74 1.76
N ASN A 130 -24.75 -10.82 2.69
CA ASN A 130 -25.54 -9.64 2.39
C ASN A 130 -24.68 -8.56 1.75
N ALA A 131 -25.23 -7.86 0.77
CA ALA A 131 -24.58 -6.72 0.15
C ALA A 131 -24.93 -5.43 0.88
N PHE A 132 -23.99 -4.51 0.97
CA PHE A 132 -24.19 -3.20 1.56
C PHE A 132 -23.26 -2.18 0.90
N PHE A 133 -23.56 -0.89 1.07
CA PHE A 133 -22.77 0.18 0.49
C PHE A 133 -21.93 0.89 1.55
N VAL A 134 -20.72 1.27 1.16
CA VAL A 134 -19.85 2.13 1.96
C VAL A 134 -19.44 3.34 1.12
N THR A 135 -19.25 4.47 1.79
CA THR A 135 -18.82 5.70 1.14
C THR A 135 -17.58 6.24 1.85
N PHE A 136 -16.57 6.60 1.07
CA PHE A 136 -15.33 7.19 1.57
C PHE A 136 -15.15 8.62 1.06
#